data_9420f84dd25e6e9d4fe4141183ab0082
#
_entry.id   9420f84dd25e6e9d4fe4141183ab0082
#
_cell.length_a   1.000
_cell.length_b   1.000
_cell.length_c   1.000
_cell.angle_alpha   90.00
_cell.angle_beta   90.00
_cell.angle_gamma   90.00
#
_symmetry.space_group_name_H-M   'P 1'
#
loop_
_entity.id
_entity.type
_entity.pdbx_description
1 polymer ?
#
loop_
_entity_poly.entity_id
_entity_poly.type
_entity_poly.pdbx_seq_one_letter_code
_entity_poly.pdbx_strand_id
1 'polypeptide(L)'
;EQDMRWMGALRKKMPWTFATFTLATLALAGLPLTSGFMSKDAILAGAIGFAKVEGGGIYYLIPVLGFFSAMLTAFYMGRQIWLVFFGESRTHLKPADDHHQDHHAHAAHDAHTDEHHEEHGVHEVAWNMRAPLVILAALSVFFVYSPDPLDGGKGWFMKMIPTPATVVGEANHQIGDLRTPQAAPALAAVVPAVEAPAAEAGEHGAAEKGAHTYADVRQAEIVHAGHAAHFTAIYISSIMVLLGITLAFVVYVFNIIDPEKTAIAIRPLYLFSLNKWYWDEIYDATFIRGSMLIANILSWFDTHIVDGIVNGVATMVRNFAYLNDGFDRNVVDGMVNFTAFTVNTTGAMLRKLQTGKVQTYVVMLLLAVFGYFVFYITRLIY
;
A
#
# COMPACT_ATOMS: atom_id res chain seq x y z
N GLU A 1 -14.92 -0.21 25.79
CA GLU A 1 -14.13 1.00 26.07
C GLU A 1 -12.71 0.85 25.57
N GLN A 2 -12.24 1.77 24.76
CA GLN A 2 -10.89 1.76 24.20
C GLN A 2 -9.96 2.80 24.86
N ASP A 3 -10.55 3.83 25.47
CA ASP A 3 -9.77 4.86 26.13
C ASP A 3 -9.39 4.45 27.55
N MET A 4 -8.10 4.23 27.79
CA MET A 4 -7.56 3.83 29.09
C MET A 4 -7.79 4.88 30.20
N ARG A 5 -8.14 6.13 29.86
CA ARG A 5 -8.45 7.17 30.86
C ARG A 5 -9.71 6.85 31.64
N TRP A 6 -10.64 6.09 31.05
CA TRP A 6 -11.90 5.66 31.64
C TRP A 6 -11.87 4.22 32.20
N MET A 7 -10.71 3.55 32.09
CA MET A 7 -10.49 2.22 32.69
C MET A 7 -9.94 2.34 34.11
N GLY A 8 -9.78 1.23 34.77
CA GLY A 8 -9.14 1.09 36.09
C GLY A 8 -9.66 -0.09 36.87
N ALA A 9 -8.88 -0.55 37.82
CA ALA A 9 -9.23 -1.66 38.77
C ALA A 9 -9.60 -3.01 38.11
N LEU A 10 -9.22 -3.24 36.85
CA LEU A 10 -9.63 -4.45 36.11
C LEU A 10 -8.90 -5.73 36.56
N ARG A 11 -7.79 -5.62 37.30
CA ARG A 11 -6.97 -6.77 37.75
C ARG A 11 -7.80 -7.85 38.50
N LYS A 12 -8.74 -7.41 39.33
CA LYS A 12 -9.57 -8.36 40.13
C LYS A 12 -10.71 -8.96 39.30
N LYS A 13 -11.23 -8.21 38.32
CA LYS A 13 -12.36 -8.64 37.49
C LYS A 13 -11.89 -9.53 36.31
N MET A 14 -10.67 -9.34 35.83
CA MET A 14 -10.11 -10.05 34.68
C MET A 14 -8.67 -10.54 34.94
N PRO A 15 -8.47 -11.51 35.85
CA PRO A 15 -7.14 -11.94 36.28
C PRO A 15 -6.32 -12.63 35.19
N TRP A 16 -6.93 -13.43 34.32
CA TRP A 16 -6.25 -14.10 33.24
C TRP A 16 -5.81 -13.09 32.16
N THR A 17 -6.69 -12.19 31.79
CA THR A 17 -6.37 -11.11 30.86
C THR A 17 -5.26 -10.21 31.43
N PHE A 18 -5.31 -9.88 32.73
CA PHE A 18 -4.25 -9.13 33.38
C PHE A 18 -2.90 -9.84 33.31
N ALA A 19 -2.85 -11.14 33.63
CA ALA A 19 -1.59 -11.90 33.65
C ALA A 19 -0.98 -12.01 32.25
N THR A 20 -1.77 -12.39 31.26
CA THR A 20 -1.33 -12.52 29.86
C THR A 20 -0.92 -11.18 29.27
N PHE A 21 -1.68 -10.13 29.51
CA PHE A 21 -1.39 -8.76 29.07
C PHE A 21 -0.08 -8.25 29.70
N THR A 22 0.11 -8.46 31.01
CA THR A 22 1.31 -8.03 31.71
C THR A 22 2.55 -8.74 31.15
N LEU A 23 2.48 -10.06 30.93
CA LEU A 23 3.60 -10.81 30.35
C LEU A 23 3.93 -10.34 28.93
N ALA A 24 2.92 -10.16 28.07
CA ALA A 24 3.11 -9.62 26.73
C ALA A 24 3.70 -8.20 26.75
N THR A 25 3.26 -7.37 27.69
CA THR A 25 3.76 -5.99 27.88
C THR A 25 5.22 -5.99 28.33
N LEU A 26 5.61 -6.88 29.22
CA LEU A 26 7.01 -7.03 29.64
C LEU A 26 7.88 -7.53 28.47
N ALA A 27 7.37 -8.44 27.65
CA ALA A 27 8.06 -8.88 26.45
C ALA A 27 8.22 -7.73 25.43
N LEU A 28 7.18 -6.93 25.23
CA LEU A 28 7.23 -5.76 24.35
C LEU A 28 8.16 -4.66 24.88
N ALA A 29 8.19 -4.45 26.18
CA ALA A 29 9.15 -3.54 26.83
C ALA A 29 10.61 -4.02 26.62
N GLY A 30 10.81 -5.31 26.41
CA GLY A 30 12.14 -5.90 26.26
C GLY A 30 12.81 -6.18 27.61
N LEU A 31 12.03 -6.71 28.56
CA LEU A 31 12.60 -7.15 29.84
C LEU A 31 13.48 -8.39 29.59
N PRO A 32 14.68 -8.51 30.21
CA PRO A 32 15.45 -9.75 30.18
C PRO A 32 14.58 -10.97 30.51
N LEU A 33 14.87 -12.12 29.89
CA LEU A 33 14.10 -13.36 29.98
C LEU A 33 12.80 -13.40 29.14
N THR A 34 12.60 -12.43 28.26
CA THR A 34 11.49 -12.45 27.30
C THR A 34 11.98 -12.54 25.86
N SER A 35 11.14 -13.05 24.97
CA SER A 35 11.46 -13.15 23.53
C SER A 35 11.71 -11.78 22.88
N GLY A 36 10.98 -10.75 23.32
CA GLY A 36 11.15 -9.39 22.85
C GLY A 36 12.48 -8.75 23.23
N PHE A 37 13.09 -9.18 24.33
CA PHE A 37 14.44 -8.78 24.70
C PHE A 37 15.45 -9.26 23.67
N MET A 38 15.43 -10.54 23.31
CA MET A 38 16.37 -11.12 22.36
C MET A 38 16.36 -10.40 21.00
N SER A 39 15.19 -10.10 20.48
CA SER A 39 15.06 -9.41 19.18
C SER A 39 15.53 -7.95 19.25
N LYS A 40 15.15 -7.23 20.30
CA LYS A 40 15.60 -5.84 20.51
C LYS A 40 17.11 -5.74 20.68
N ASP A 41 17.67 -6.64 21.47
CA ASP A 41 19.11 -6.65 21.72
C ASP A 41 19.90 -6.94 20.45
N ALA A 42 19.50 -7.89 19.65
CA ALA A 42 20.12 -8.18 18.35
C ALA A 42 20.09 -6.97 17.40
N ILE A 43 18.96 -6.24 17.34
CA ILE A 43 18.83 -5.03 16.52
C ILE A 43 19.75 -3.92 17.03
N LEU A 44 19.79 -3.69 18.35
CA LEU A 44 20.62 -2.65 18.96
C LEU A 44 22.11 -2.96 18.87
N ALA A 45 22.49 -4.23 19.02
CA ALA A 45 23.85 -4.68 18.81
C ALA A 45 24.31 -4.48 17.36
N GLY A 46 23.44 -4.83 16.40
CA GLY A 46 23.66 -4.55 14.98
C GLY A 46 23.80 -3.06 14.68
N ALA A 47 22.97 -2.21 15.30
CA ALA A 47 23.07 -0.76 15.15
C ALA A 47 24.40 -0.18 15.70
N ILE A 48 24.90 -0.72 16.82
CA ILE A 48 26.22 -0.36 17.34
C ILE A 48 27.32 -0.83 16.38
N GLY A 49 27.21 -2.07 15.86
CA GLY A 49 28.13 -2.63 14.88
C GLY A 49 28.21 -1.75 13.63
N PHE A 50 27.07 -1.38 13.08
CA PHE A 50 26.97 -0.45 11.96
C PHE A 50 27.67 0.89 12.25
N ALA A 51 27.34 1.52 13.38
CA ALA A 51 27.92 2.81 13.72
C ALA A 51 29.46 2.74 13.88
N LYS A 52 30.00 1.62 14.36
CA LYS A 52 31.45 1.40 14.48
C LYS A 52 32.13 1.24 13.12
N VAL A 53 31.54 0.51 12.21
CA VAL A 53 32.09 0.25 10.87
C VAL A 53 32.05 1.49 9.99
N GLU A 54 30.98 2.30 10.12
CA GLU A 54 30.82 3.56 9.38
C GLU A 54 31.70 4.70 9.91
N GLY A 55 32.59 4.45 10.86
CA GLY A 55 33.54 5.41 11.40
C GLY A 55 32.99 6.28 12.55
N GLY A 56 31.86 5.92 13.14
CA GLY A 56 31.34 6.60 14.33
C GLY A 56 30.65 7.94 14.02
N GLY A 57 30.86 8.92 14.89
CA GLY A 57 30.30 10.26 14.70
C GLY A 57 28.77 10.28 14.69
N ILE A 58 28.17 10.80 13.62
CA ILE A 58 26.71 10.93 13.47
C ILE A 58 25.98 9.57 13.47
N TYR A 59 26.65 8.49 13.05
CA TYR A 59 26.04 7.17 13.00
C TYR A 59 25.71 6.60 14.38
N TYR A 60 26.36 7.06 15.46
CA TYR A 60 25.97 6.71 16.82
C TYR A 60 24.60 7.25 17.22
N LEU A 61 24.03 8.19 16.48
CA LEU A 61 22.66 8.65 16.71
C LEU A 61 21.65 7.51 16.57
N ILE A 62 21.90 6.53 15.68
CA ILE A 62 21.00 5.39 15.42
C ILE A 62 20.84 4.53 16.68
N PRO A 63 21.89 3.94 17.27
CA PRO A 63 21.75 3.16 18.49
C PRO A 63 21.28 4.01 19.69
N VAL A 64 21.69 5.27 19.81
CA VAL A 64 21.23 6.15 20.89
C VAL A 64 19.72 6.36 20.83
N LEU A 65 19.18 6.67 19.66
CA LEU A 65 17.73 6.78 19.48
C LEU A 65 17.01 5.46 19.72
N GLY A 66 17.61 4.34 19.32
CA GLY A 66 17.08 3.00 19.58
C GLY A 66 16.98 2.69 21.08
N PHE A 67 18.03 2.97 21.86
CA PHE A 67 18.00 2.80 23.32
C PHE A 67 17.03 3.74 24.01
N PHE A 68 16.94 4.98 23.57
CA PHE A 68 15.96 5.94 24.07
C PHE A 68 14.52 5.50 23.77
N SER A 69 14.27 4.99 22.57
CA SER A 69 12.97 4.40 22.19
C SER A 69 12.60 3.20 23.05
N ALA A 70 13.58 2.35 23.39
CA ALA A 70 13.36 1.21 24.29
C ALA A 70 12.95 1.66 25.69
N MET A 71 13.59 2.70 26.24
CA MET A 71 13.23 3.33 27.52
C MET A 71 11.80 3.90 27.48
N LEU A 72 11.45 4.67 26.42
CA LEU A 72 10.11 5.21 26.27
C LEU A 72 9.05 4.12 26.14
N THR A 73 9.38 3.02 25.42
CA THR A 73 8.49 1.85 25.31
C THR A 73 8.19 1.26 26.68
N ALA A 74 9.20 1.05 27.49
CA ALA A 74 9.04 0.52 28.84
C ALA A 74 8.21 1.48 29.73
N PHE A 75 8.41 2.78 29.59
CA PHE A 75 7.66 3.80 30.33
C PHE A 75 6.16 3.78 29.96
N TYR A 76 5.81 3.85 28.67
CA TYR A 76 4.40 3.92 28.29
C TYR A 76 3.67 2.60 28.49
N MET A 77 4.36 1.46 28.43
CA MET A 77 3.81 0.15 28.77
C MET A 77 3.53 0.05 30.28
N GLY A 78 4.43 0.55 31.11
CA GLY A 78 4.19 0.66 32.57
C GLY A 78 3.00 1.53 32.89
N ARG A 79 2.87 2.69 32.23
CA ARG A 79 1.67 3.56 32.32
C ARG A 79 0.40 2.81 31.95
N GLN A 80 0.41 2.07 30.84
CA GLN A 80 -0.77 1.34 30.37
C GLN A 80 -1.23 0.28 31.36
N ILE A 81 -0.31 -0.53 31.90
CA ILE A 81 -0.63 -1.52 32.95
C ILE A 81 -1.26 -0.83 34.15
N TRP A 82 -0.67 0.26 34.61
CA TRP A 82 -1.15 0.97 35.78
C TRP A 82 -2.56 1.53 35.59
N LEU A 83 -2.80 2.25 34.49
CA LEU A 83 -4.07 2.89 34.23
C LEU A 83 -5.22 1.92 33.97
N VAL A 84 -4.94 0.76 33.37
CA VAL A 84 -5.97 -0.23 32.99
C VAL A 84 -6.28 -1.19 34.16
N PHE A 85 -5.25 -1.74 34.79
CA PHE A 85 -5.43 -2.84 35.73
C PHE A 85 -5.33 -2.43 37.18
N PHE A 86 -4.65 -1.33 37.50
CA PHE A 86 -4.51 -0.78 38.82
C PHE A 86 -5.28 0.54 38.93
N GLY A 87 -5.14 1.21 40.06
CA GLY A 87 -5.87 2.45 40.34
C GLY A 87 -7.35 2.23 40.63
N GLU A 88 -8.12 3.32 40.61
CA GLU A 88 -9.57 3.30 40.82
C GLU A 88 -10.31 3.16 39.51
N SER A 89 -11.49 2.50 39.54
CA SER A 89 -12.35 2.44 38.36
C SER A 89 -12.91 3.82 38.02
N ARG A 90 -12.68 4.28 36.81
CA ARG A 90 -13.08 5.60 36.33
C ARG A 90 -14.21 5.53 35.29
N THR A 91 -14.79 4.36 35.10
CA THR A 91 -15.85 4.14 34.09
C THR A 91 -17.07 5.05 34.35
N HIS A 92 -17.35 5.37 35.62
CA HIS A 92 -18.45 6.26 36.03
C HIS A 92 -18.18 7.74 35.73
N LEU A 93 -16.93 8.13 35.43
CA LEU A 93 -16.54 9.50 35.11
C LEU A 93 -16.59 9.80 33.61
N LYS A 94 -16.93 8.80 32.82
CA LYS A 94 -17.05 8.98 31.37
C LYS A 94 -18.22 9.93 31.09
N PRO A 95 -18.01 11.05 30.35
CA PRO A 95 -19.12 11.86 29.85
C PRO A 95 -20.06 10.98 29.03
N ALA A 96 -21.38 11.18 29.18
CA ALA A 96 -22.33 10.54 28.31
C ALA A 96 -22.01 10.98 26.87
N ASP A 97 -21.58 10.05 26.03
CA ASP A 97 -21.37 10.33 24.62
C ASP A 97 -22.73 10.72 24.04
N ASP A 98 -22.82 11.92 23.47
CA ASP A 98 -23.89 12.28 22.54
C ASP A 98 -23.80 11.30 21.38
N HIS A 99 -24.56 10.22 21.47
CA HIS A 99 -24.74 9.29 20.36
C HIS A 99 -25.30 10.08 19.20
N HIS A 100 -24.49 10.40 18.21
CA HIS A 100 -24.97 10.73 16.88
C HIS A 100 -25.87 9.60 16.42
N GLN A 101 -27.17 9.90 16.40
CA GLN A 101 -28.24 9.05 15.90
C GLN A 101 -27.99 8.79 14.43
N ASP A 102 -27.39 7.66 14.08
CA ASP A 102 -27.58 7.09 12.76
C ASP A 102 -29.00 6.54 12.69
N HIS A 103 -29.88 7.37 12.16
CA HIS A 103 -31.25 7.01 11.84
C HIS A 103 -31.28 5.95 10.75
N HIS A 104 -31.39 4.69 11.13
CA HIS A 104 -32.05 3.71 10.30
C HIS A 104 -33.42 3.43 10.91
N ALA A 105 -34.43 4.06 10.27
CA ALA A 105 -35.84 3.81 10.51
C ALA A 105 -36.17 2.34 10.24
N HIS A 106 -36.61 1.63 11.28
CA HIS A 106 -37.55 0.53 11.12
C HIS A 106 -38.63 0.62 12.22
N ALA A 107 -39.83 0.53 11.70
CA ALA A 107 -41.10 0.75 12.37
C ALA A 107 -41.36 -0.15 13.57
N ALA A 108 -42.03 0.47 14.55
CA ALA A 108 -43.01 0.01 15.52
C ALA A 108 -43.24 -1.50 15.72
N HIS A 109 -43.05 -1.97 16.94
CA HIS A 109 -44.12 -2.68 17.62
C HIS A 109 -43.93 -2.54 19.16
N ASP A 110 -45.02 -2.14 19.83
CA ASP A 110 -45.19 -2.02 21.27
C ASP A 110 -44.95 -3.35 21.98
N ALA A 111 -44.16 -3.33 23.05
CA ALA A 111 -44.42 -4.14 24.24
C ALA A 111 -43.61 -3.57 25.42
N HIS A 112 -44.31 -3.08 26.42
CA HIS A 112 -43.78 -2.78 27.73
C HIS A 112 -43.16 -4.04 28.34
N THR A 113 -41.84 -4.02 28.50
CA THR A 113 -41.15 -4.85 29.49
C THR A 113 -40.16 -3.94 30.20
N ASP A 114 -40.37 -3.81 31.51
CA ASP A 114 -39.40 -3.24 32.44
C ASP A 114 -38.11 -4.04 32.34
N GLU A 115 -37.22 -3.69 31.43
CA GLU A 115 -35.88 -4.20 31.40
C GLU A 115 -35.08 -3.46 32.48
N HIS A 116 -34.90 -4.11 33.61
CA HIS A 116 -33.77 -3.86 34.47
C HIS A 116 -32.52 -3.85 33.59
N HIS A 117 -31.95 -2.66 33.35
CA HIS A 117 -30.60 -2.53 32.89
C HIS A 117 -29.68 -3.21 33.90
N GLU A 118 -29.50 -4.54 33.77
CA GLU A 118 -28.37 -5.21 34.38
C GLU A 118 -27.14 -4.49 33.88
N GLU A 119 -26.47 -3.74 34.76
CA GLU A 119 -25.11 -3.32 34.55
C GLU A 119 -24.34 -4.58 34.15
N HIS A 120 -24.06 -4.73 32.84
CA HIS A 120 -23.19 -5.80 32.35
C HIS A 120 -21.84 -5.60 33.00
N GLY A 121 -21.70 -6.17 34.20
CA GLY A 121 -20.48 -6.07 34.97
C GLY A 121 -19.31 -6.58 34.16
N VAL A 122 -18.23 -5.84 34.13
CA VAL A 122 -16.98 -6.26 33.47
C VAL A 122 -16.58 -7.61 34.05
N HIS A 123 -16.53 -8.64 33.20
CA HIS A 123 -16.19 -10.03 33.56
C HIS A 123 -15.12 -10.57 32.62
N GLU A 124 -14.50 -11.65 33.03
CA GLU A 124 -13.44 -12.30 32.23
C GLU A 124 -14.02 -12.83 30.92
N VAL A 125 -13.23 -12.71 29.83
CA VAL A 125 -13.62 -13.18 28.52
C VAL A 125 -13.78 -14.70 28.45
N ALA A 126 -14.57 -15.20 27.50
CA ALA A 126 -14.80 -16.63 27.29
C ALA A 126 -13.51 -17.40 27.00
N TRP A 127 -13.49 -18.71 27.29
CA TRP A 127 -12.29 -19.55 27.17
C TRP A 127 -11.71 -19.59 25.76
N ASN A 128 -12.54 -19.56 24.73
CA ASN A 128 -12.10 -19.51 23.32
C ASN A 128 -11.27 -18.26 22.98
N MET A 129 -11.47 -17.15 23.70
CA MET A 129 -10.64 -15.94 23.55
C MET A 129 -9.43 -15.95 24.51
N ARG A 130 -9.54 -16.60 25.68
CA ARG A 130 -8.43 -16.69 26.65
C ARG A 130 -7.33 -17.65 26.18
N ALA A 131 -7.70 -18.79 25.59
CA ALA A 131 -6.74 -19.80 25.18
C ALA A 131 -5.64 -19.27 24.24
N PRO A 132 -5.94 -18.53 23.15
CA PRO A 132 -4.92 -17.92 22.33
C PRO A 132 -4.00 -16.94 23.09
N LEU A 133 -4.57 -16.13 24.00
CA LEU A 133 -3.79 -15.20 24.80
C LEU A 133 -2.81 -15.90 25.73
N VAL A 134 -3.23 -17.00 26.37
CA VAL A 134 -2.35 -17.81 27.23
C VAL A 134 -1.25 -18.48 26.43
N ILE A 135 -1.57 -19.03 25.26
CA ILE A 135 -0.57 -19.63 24.36
C ILE A 135 0.45 -18.60 23.93
N LEU A 136 0.02 -17.42 23.45
CA LEU A 136 0.92 -16.35 23.02
C LEU A 136 1.76 -15.82 24.20
N ALA A 137 1.19 -15.68 25.38
CA ALA A 137 1.92 -15.28 26.56
C ALA A 137 2.99 -16.32 26.94
N ALA A 138 2.67 -17.62 26.88
CA ALA A 138 3.66 -18.68 27.11
C ALA A 138 4.78 -18.65 26.07
N LEU A 139 4.45 -18.41 24.78
CA LEU A 139 5.42 -18.26 23.72
C LEU A 139 6.28 -16.98 23.87
N SER A 140 5.89 -16.02 24.68
CA SER A 140 6.69 -14.81 24.93
C SER A 140 7.86 -15.03 25.91
N VAL A 141 7.98 -16.21 26.49
CA VAL A 141 9.08 -16.52 27.44
C VAL A 141 10.27 -17.12 26.69
N PHE A 142 11.47 -16.73 27.08
CA PHE A 142 12.70 -17.04 26.37
C PHE A 142 12.97 -18.55 26.16
N PHE A 143 12.65 -19.39 27.14
CA PHE A 143 12.96 -20.83 27.11
C PHE A 143 12.30 -21.58 25.95
N VAL A 144 11.26 -21.00 25.34
CA VAL A 144 10.62 -21.56 24.14
C VAL A 144 11.54 -21.47 22.92
N TYR A 145 12.39 -20.46 22.88
CA TYR A 145 13.22 -20.16 21.70
C TYR A 145 14.68 -20.57 21.87
N SER A 146 15.22 -20.39 23.08
CA SER A 146 16.63 -20.69 23.38
C SER A 146 16.82 -21.26 24.80
N PRO A 147 17.72 -22.19 25.01
CA PRO A 147 18.11 -22.63 26.36
C PRO A 147 18.92 -21.56 27.11
N ASP A 148 19.52 -20.60 26.39
CA ASP A 148 20.30 -19.52 26.96
C ASP A 148 19.47 -18.22 26.92
N PRO A 149 19.14 -17.61 28.08
CA PRO A 149 18.33 -16.42 28.15
C PRO A 149 19.00 -15.17 27.55
N LEU A 150 20.31 -15.18 27.36
CA LEU A 150 21.09 -14.06 26.83
C LEU A 150 21.55 -14.26 25.40
N ASP A 151 21.41 -15.46 24.87
CA ASP A 151 21.87 -15.79 23.52
C ASP A 151 20.79 -16.55 22.75
N GLY A 152 20.03 -15.80 21.94
CA GLY A 152 19.02 -16.37 21.07
C GLY A 152 19.57 -17.23 19.94
N GLY A 153 20.84 -17.05 19.56
CA GLY A 153 21.50 -17.79 18.47
C GLY A 153 21.70 -19.28 18.77
N LYS A 154 21.73 -19.65 20.03
CA LYS A 154 21.84 -21.06 20.46
C LYS A 154 20.53 -21.83 20.41
N GLY A 155 19.40 -21.17 20.12
CA GLY A 155 18.07 -21.74 20.12
C GLY A 155 17.77 -22.61 18.90
N TRP A 156 16.80 -23.53 19.05
CA TRP A 156 16.30 -24.35 17.95
C TRP A 156 15.65 -23.52 16.86
N PHE A 157 15.02 -22.40 17.23
CA PHE A 157 14.32 -21.51 16.31
C PHE A 157 15.27 -20.88 15.28
N MET A 158 16.42 -20.39 15.73
CA MET A 158 17.43 -19.82 14.82
C MET A 158 18.08 -20.89 13.93
N LYS A 159 18.12 -22.15 14.38
CA LYS A 159 18.59 -23.26 13.54
C LYS A 159 17.60 -23.67 12.47
N MET A 160 16.30 -23.43 12.70
CA MET A 160 15.22 -23.74 11.75
C MET A 160 15.06 -22.65 10.67
N ILE A 161 15.47 -21.43 10.97
CA ILE A 161 15.46 -20.32 10.01
C ILE A 161 16.91 -20.10 9.54
N PRO A 162 17.34 -20.77 8.45
CA PRO A 162 18.68 -20.54 7.94
C PRO A 162 18.79 -19.08 7.49
N THR A 163 19.79 -18.38 7.99
CA THR A 163 20.20 -17.10 7.40
C THR A 163 20.53 -17.35 5.94
N PRO A 164 20.08 -16.48 5.01
CA PRO A 164 20.42 -16.64 3.61
C PRO A 164 21.93 -16.82 3.46
N ALA A 165 22.36 -17.92 2.83
CA ALA A 165 23.76 -18.30 2.69
C ALA A 165 24.60 -17.26 1.93
N THR A 166 23.96 -16.31 1.28
CA THR A 166 24.58 -15.34 0.38
C THR A 166 25.35 -14.22 1.06
N VAL A 167 25.23 -14.01 2.38
CA VAL A 167 25.78 -12.78 2.97
C VAL A 167 26.65 -12.99 4.23
N VAL A 168 26.54 -14.08 4.98
CA VAL A 168 27.17 -14.12 6.31
C VAL A 168 28.05 -15.35 6.59
N GLY A 169 27.78 -16.49 5.96
CA GLY A 169 28.48 -17.75 6.31
C GLY A 169 29.94 -17.81 5.88
N GLU A 170 30.20 -17.50 4.62
CA GLU A 170 31.56 -17.59 4.05
C GLU A 170 32.40 -16.33 4.33
N ALA A 171 31.77 -15.15 4.38
CA ALA A 171 32.45 -13.90 4.67
C ALA A 171 33.03 -13.85 6.11
N ASN A 172 32.36 -14.45 7.08
CA ASN A 172 32.89 -14.52 8.47
C ASN A 172 34.17 -15.33 8.58
N HIS A 173 34.35 -16.38 7.79
CA HIS A 173 35.55 -17.17 7.78
C HIS A 173 36.73 -16.38 7.16
N GLN A 174 36.47 -15.65 6.10
CA GLN A 174 37.48 -14.86 5.41
C GLN A 174 37.92 -13.60 6.16
N ILE A 175 37.01 -12.94 6.92
CA ILE A 175 37.40 -11.81 7.77
C ILE A 175 38.30 -12.25 8.92
N GLY A 176 38.08 -13.43 9.48
CA GLY A 176 38.99 -14.04 10.46
C GLY A 176 40.42 -14.18 9.91
N ASP A 177 40.55 -14.68 8.68
CA ASP A 177 41.83 -14.90 8.01
C ASP A 177 42.49 -13.59 7.56
N LEU A 178 41.71 -12.58 7.16
CA LEU A 178 42.21 -11.26 6.75
C LEU A 178 42.70 -10.38 7.91
N ARG A 179 42.31 -10.68 9.15
CA ARG A 179 42.81 -9.99 10.37
C ARG A 179 44.06 -10.56 10.94
N THR A 180 44.59 -11.62 10.37
CA THR A 180 45.97 -12.07 10.70
C THR A 180 46.95 -11.05 10.14
N PRO A 181 48.05 -10.75 10.82
CA PRO A 181 49.06 -9.76 10.39
C PRO A 181 49.62 -10.02 9.00
N GLN A 182 49.44 -11.22 8.47
CA GLN A 182 49.91 -11.64 7.14
C GLN A 182 48.95 -11.30 5.99
N ALA A 183 47.69 -10.96 6.30
CA ALA A 183 46.66 -10.66 5.29
C ALA A 183 46.48 -9.16 4.96
N ALA A 184 47.08 -8.28 5.79
CA ALA A 184 47.01 -6.83 5.55
C ALA A 184 47.53 -6.38 4.16
N PRO A 185 48.61 -6.97 3.59
CA PRO A 185 49.04 -6.63 2.23
C PRO A 185 48.14 -7.20 1.12
N ALA A 186 47.36 -8.25 1.38
CA ALA A 186 46.45 -8.83 0.40
C ALA A 186 45.18 -8.01 0.19
N LEU A 187 44.75 -7.24 1.19
CA LEU A 187 43.56 -6.36 1.07
C LEU A 187 43.83 -5.20 0.08
N ALA A 188 45.05 -4.69 0.04
CA ALA A 188 45.46 -3.65 -0.89
C ALA A 188 45.58 -4.14 -2.35
N ALA A 189 45.75 -5.46 -2.54
CA ALA A 189 45.86 -6.08 -3.86
C ALA A 189 44.51 -6.56 -4.45
N VAL A 190 43.43 -6.56 -3.65
CA VAL A 190 42.09 -7.05 -4.07
C VAL A 190 41.17 -5.91 -4.55
N VAL A 191 41.67 -4.66 -4.62
CA VAL A 191 40.99 -3.59 -5.30
C VAL A 191 41.59 -3.41 -6.69
N PRO A 192 41.17 -4.17 -7.72
CA PRO A 192 41.59 -3.88 -9.08
C PRO A 192 40.88 -2.60 -9.55
N ALA A 193 41.68 -1.70 -10.12
CA ALA A 193 41.18 -0.59 -10.91
C ALA A 193 40.12 -1.10 -11.89
N VAL A 194 38.99 -0.41 -11.97
CA VAL A 194 37.93 -0.68 -12.93
C VAL A 194 38.45 -0.35 -14.31
N GLU A 195 38.94 -1.35 -15.05
CA GLU A 195 39.04 -1.32 -16.51
C GLU A 195 37.85 -2.12 -17.06
N ALA A 196 37.06 -1.46 -17.92
CA ALA A 196 35.95 -2.06 -18.61
C ALA A 196 36.41 -3.19 -19.54
N PRO A 197 35.81 -4.39 -19.48
CA PRO A 197 36.14 -5.44 -20.44
C PRO A 197 35.29 -5.34 -21.70
N ALA A 198 36.00 -5.42 -22.85
CA ALA A 198 35.44 -5.76 -24.15
C ALA A 198 34.87 -7.20 -24.11
N ALA A 199 33.76 -7.37 -24.83
CA ALA A 199 33.07 -8.64 -24.99
C ALA A 199 33.93 -9.68 -25.71
N GLU A 200 34.02 -10.90 -25.16
CA GLU A 200 34.17 -12.12 -25.98
C GLU A 200 33.41 -13.30 -25.29
N ALA A 201 32.75 -14.06 -26.14
CA ALA A 201 31.87 -15.18 -25.79
C ALA A 201 32.68 -16.49 -25.65
N GLY A 202 32.20 -17.36 -24.74
CA GLY A 202 32.39 -18.81 -24.86
C GLY A 202 33.11 -19.47 -23.67
N GLU A 203 32.40 -20.15 -22.84
CA GLU A 203 32.44 -21.59 -22.51
C GLU A 203 31.79 -21.86 -21.14
N HIS A 204 30.87 -22.78 -21.16
CA HIS A 204 30.18 -23.31 -19.98
C HIS A 204 31.11 -24.17 -19.11
N GLY A 205 31.09 -23.96 -17.80
CA GLY A 205 31.42 -25.00 -16.82
C GLY A 205 32.69 -24.79 -15.98
N ALA A 206 32.73 -23.74 -15.17
CA ALA A 206 33.56 -23.73 -13.96
C ALA A 206 32.77 -23.00 -12.88
N ALA A 207 32.66 -23.65 -11.72
CA ALA A 207 31.98 -23.12 -10.54
C ALA A 207 32.40 -21.66 -10.30
N GLU A 208 31.44 -20.76 -10.38
CA GLU A 208 31.53 -19.37 -9.99
C GLU A 208 31.88 -19.30 -8.48
N LYS A 209 33.15 -19.32 -8.16
CA LYS A 209 33.65 -18.84 -6.87
C LYS A 209 33.43 -17.35 -6.91
N GLY A 210 32.23 -16.91 -6.44
CA GLY A 210 31.77 -15.55 -6.49
C GLY A 210 32.83 -14.59 -5.96
N ALA A 211 33.20 -13.64 -6.77
CA ALA A 211 33.94 -12.48 -6.32
C ALA A 211 33.07 -11.78 -5.26
N HIS A 212 33.51 -11.84 -3.99
CA HIS A 212 32.83 -11.15 -2.90
C HIS A 212 32.81 -9.67 -3.23
N THR A 213 31.60 -9.15 -3.39
CA THR A 213 31.38 -7.73 -3.64
C THR A 213 31.81 -6.94 -2.38
N TYR A 214 32.32 -5.72 -2.56
CA TYR A 214 32.65 -4.81 -1.42
C TYR A 214 31.49 -4.70 -0.41
N ALA A 215 30.25 -4.75 -0.88
CA ALA A 215 29.06 -4.77 -0.06
C ALA A 215 28.99 -6.00 0.87
N ASP A 216 29.36 -7.18 0.38
CA ASP A 216 29.33 -8.44 1.17
C ASP A 216 30.35 -8.42 2.29
N VAL A 217 31.56 -7.94 2.00
CA VAL A 217 32.65 -7.80 3.00
C VAL A 217 32.24 -6.80 4.08
N ARG A 218 31.68 -5.65 3.68
CA ARG A 218 31.22 -4.60 4.61
C ARG A 218 30.07 -5.09 5.50
N GLN A 219 29.14 -5.84 4.94
CA GLN A 219 28.05 -6.44 5.72
C GLN A 219 28.57 -7.44 6.75
N ALA A 220 29.52 -8.26 6.39
CA ALA A 220 30.15 -9.19 7.32
C ALA A 220 30.91 -8.47 8.46
N GLU A 221 31.57 -7.36 8.17
CA GLU A 221 32.20 -6.51 9.19
C GLU A 221 31.18 -5.93 10.17
N ILE A 222 30.03 -5.44 9.67
CA ILE A 222 28.94 -4.92 10.50
C ILE A 222 28.40 -6.01 11.43
N VAL A 223 28.15 -7.20 10.90
CA VAL A 223 27.67 -8.34 11.69
C VAL A 223 28.67 -8.73 12.76
N HIS A 224 29.97 -8.84 12.41
CA HIS A 224 31.01 -9.16 13.37
C HIS A 224 31.15 -8.08 14.45
N ALA A 225 31.13 -6.82 14.09
CA ALA A 225 31.13 -5.69 15.02
C ALA A 225 29.88 -5.68 15.92
N GLY A 226 28.72 -6.10 15.40
CA GLY A 226 27.48 -6.29 16.15
C GLY A 226 27.61 -7.40 17.18
N HIS A 227 28.18 -8.57 16.82
CA HIS A 227 28.44 -9.63 17.77
C HIS A 227 29.41 -9.19 18.89
N ALA A 228 30.46 -8.44 18.55
CA ALA A 228 31.38 -7.88 19.55
C ALA A 228 30.71 -6.84 20.47
N ALA A 229 29.64 -6.18 20.00
CA ALA A 229 28.87 -5.18 20.75
C ALA A 229 27.70 -5.80 21.55
N HIS A 230 27.43 -7.08 21.40
CA HIS A 230 26.26 -7.77 21.97
C HIS A 230 26.12 -7.56 23.49
N PHE A 231 27.15 -7.86 24.26
CA PHE A 231 27.11 -7.63 25.71
C PHE A 231 26.91 -6.15 26.09
N THR A 232 27.51 -5.25 25.33
CA THR A 232 27.30 -3.79 25.53
C THR A 232 25.83 -3.41 25.30
N ALA A 233 25.21 -3.94 24.24
CA ALA A 233 23.81 -3.73 23.95
C ALA A 233 22.91 -4.28 25.06
N ILE A 234 23.17 -5.51 25.55
CA ILE A 234 22.43 -6.13 26.66
C ILE A 234 22.44 -5.24 27.91
N TYR A 235 23.61 -4.77 28.32
CA TYR A 235 23.71 -3.95 29.53
C TYR A 235 22.97 -2.61 29.36
N ILE A 236 23.18 -1.92 28.25
CA ILE A 236 22.55 -0.62 28.01
C ILE A 236 21.03 -0.79 27.85
N SER A 237 20.56 -1.76 27.07
CA SER A 237 19.12 -2.00 26.87
C SER A 237 18.43 -2.35 28.19
N SER A 238 19.04 -3.23 28.99
CA SER A 238 18.49 -3.60 30.31
C SER A 238 18.39 -2.39 31.25
N ILE A 239 19.42 -1.56 31.31
CA ILE A 239 19.40 -0.33 32.13
C ILE A 239 18.31 0.61 31.64
N MET A 240 18.17 0.82 30.33
CA MET A 240 17.16 1.71 29.75
C MET A 240 15.74 1.20 30.02
N VAL A 241 15.50 -0.09 29.89
CA VAL A 241 14.19 -0.70 30.19
C VAL A 241 13.86 -0.54 31.67
N LEU A 242 14.80 -0.86 32.57
CA LEU A 242 14.60 -0.67 34.01
C LEU A 242 14.36 0.80 34.38
N LEU A 243 15.08 1.72 33.77
CA LEU A 243 14.88 3.16 33.95
C LEU A 243 13.47 3.59 33.51
N GLY A 244 13.01 3.09 32.36
CA GLY A 244 11.67 3.38 31.84
C GLY A 244 10.57 2.85 32.77
N ILE A 245 10.69 1.61 33.24
CA ILE A 245 9.75 1.02 34.21
C ILE A 245 9.79 1.82 35.54
N THR A 246 10.96 2.09 36.07
CA THR A 246 11.11 2.86 37.31
C THR A 246 10.49 4.25 37.19
N LEU A 247 10.68 4.94 36.06
CA LEU A 247 10.07 6.23 35.80
C LEU A 247 8.54 6.14 35.75
N ALA A 248 7.99 5.07 35.17
CA ALA A 248 6.55 4.83 35.17
C ALA A 248 6.01 4.65 36.59
N PHE A 249 6.73 3.91 37.46
CA PHE A 249 6.37 3.77 38.86
C PHE A 249 6.42 5.10 39.61
N VAL A 250 7.45 5.90 39.42
CA VAL A 250 7.62 7.22 40.07
C VAL A 250 6.48 8.16 39.69
N VAL A 251 6.06 8.16 38.43
CA VAL A 251 5.00 9.04 37.93
C VAL A 251 3.62 8.55 38.30
N TYR A 252 3.31 7.26 38.08
CA TYR A 252 1.92 6.77 38.15
C TYR A 252 1.59 6.01 39.43
N VAL A 253 2.57 5.42 40.10
CA VAL A 253 2.34 4.69 41.35
C VAL A 253 2.59 5.59 42.56
N PHE A 254 3.74 6.24 42.60
CA PHE A 254 4.12 7.09 43.72
C PHE A 254 3.62 8.53 43.60
N ASN A 255 3.13 8.93 42.41
CA ASN A 255 2.67 10.30 42.13
C ASN A 255 3.65 11.41 42.55
N ILE A 256 4.96 11.11 42.53
CA ILE A 256 6.00 12.08 42.88
C ILE A 256 6.06 13.18 41.82
N ILE A 257 5.87 12.82 40.56
CA ILE A 257 5.78 13.74 39.43
C ILE A 257 4.34 13.79 38.98
N ASP A 258 3.70 14.96 39.14
CA ASP A 258 2.33 15.18 38.68
C ASP A 258 2.33 15.34 37.14
N PRO A 259 1.69 14.42 36.39
CA PRO A 259 1.68 14.47 34.94
C PRO A 259 1.01 15.74 34.39
N GLU A 260 -0.02 16.24 35.09
CA GLU A 260 -0.79 17.40 34.65
C GLU A 260 0.05 18.69 34.78
N LYS A 261 0.70 18.90 35.92
CA LYS A 261 1.63 20.03 36.10
C LYS A 261 2.78 19.98 35.11
N THR A 262 3.31 18.78 34.84
CA THR A 262 4.40 18.61 33.87
C THR A 262 3.92 18.95 32.46
N ALA A 263 2.72 18.51 32.06
CA ALA A 263 2.15 18.85 30.75
C ALA A 263 1.95 20.37 30.58
N ILE A 264 1.53 21.04 31.64
CA ILE A 264 1.40 22.54 31.65
C ILE A 264 2.78 23.20 31.52
N ALA A 265 3.79 22.73 32.24
CA ALA A 265 5.15 23.28 32.20
C ALA A 265 5.81 23.17 30.82
N ILE A 266 5.58 22.06 30.11
CA ILE A 266 6.13 21.82 28.77
C ILE A 266 5.04 21.91 27.69
N ARG A 267 4.07 22.78 27.85
CA ARG A 267 2.90 22.93 27.00
C ARG A 267 3.17 22.90 25.48
N PRO A 268 4.17 23.58 24.93
CA PRO A 268 4.45 23.55 23.50
C PRO A 268 4.79 22.13 23.01
N LEU A 269 5.65 21.45 23.75
CA LEU A 269 6.06 20.07 23.42
C LEU A 269 4.91 19.08 23.61
N TYR A 270 4.11 19.29 24.66
CA TYR A 270 2.91 18.50 24.93
C TYR A 270 1.89 18.64 23.79
N LEU A 271 1.58 19.87 23.35
CA LEU A 271 0.66 20.11 22.22
C LEU A 271 1.19 19.54 20.91
N PHE A 272 2.49 19.66 20.66
CA PHE A 272 3.14 19.07 19.50
C PHE A 272 2.99 17.55 19.47
N SER A 273 3.17 16.88 20.63
CA SER A 273 2.97 15.44 20.78
C SER A 273 1.49 15.05 20.71
N LEU A 274 0.60 15.83 21.33
CA LEU A 274 -0.85 15.60 21.34
C LEU A 274 -1.44 15.63 19.93
N ASN A 275 -0.99 16.58 19.11
CA ASN A 275 -1.36 16.72 17.71
C ASN A 275 -0.54 15.79 16.79
N LYS A 276 0.02 14.71 17.32
CA LYS A 276 0.74 13.68 16.57
C LYS A 276 1.83 14.28 15.66
N TRP A 277 2.56 15.28 16.15
CA TRP A 277 3.63 15.99 15.45
C TRP A 277 3.16 16.70 14.17
N TYR A 278 1.87 16.96 14.06
CA TYR A 278 1.21 17.53 12.88
C TYR A 278 1.43 16.74 11.58
N TRP A 279 1.73 15.43 11.72
CA TRP A 279 1.91 14.58 10.56
C TRP A 279 0.62 14.40 9.76
N ASP A 280 -0.53 14.31 10.43
CA ASP A 280 -1.82 14.17 9.77
C ASP A 280 -2.12 15.41 8.92
N GLU A 281 -1.84 16.61 9.43
CA GLU A 281 -2.03 17.88 8.74
C GLU A 281 -1.06 18.05 7.56
N ILE A 282 0.21 17.65 7.74
CA ILE A 282 1.20 17.67 6.66
C ILE A 282 0.79 16.69 5.56
N TYR A 283 0.34 15.51 5.93
CA TYR A 283 -0.11 14.49 4.98
C TYR A 283 -1.35 14.97 4.21
N ASP A 284 -2.35 15.55 4.90
CA ASP A 284 -3.53 16.13 4.27
C ASP A 284 -3.14 17.25 3.29
N ALA A 285 -2.29 18.18 3.74
CA ALA A 285 -1.90 19.34 2.93
C ALA A 285 -1.07 18.94 1.69
N THR A 286 -0.23 17.92 1.79
CA THR A 286 0.68 17.51 0.71
C THR A 286 0.10 16.41 -0.16
N PHE A 287 -0.21 15.25 0.43
CA PHE A 287 -0.60 14.07 -0.33
C PHE A 287 -2.07 14.08 -0.71
N ILE A 288 -2.98 14.37 0.22
CA ILE A 288 -4.42 14.30 -0.07
C ILE A 288 -4.81 15.45 -1.00
N ARG A 289 -4.46 16.70 -0.65
CA ARG A 289 -4.76 17.84 -1.52
C ARG A 289 -3.99 17.78 -2.84
N GLY A 290 -2.74 17.30 -2.82
CA GLY A 290 -1.95 17.07 -4.02
C GLY A 290 -2.58 16.05 -4.96
N SER A 291 -3.01 14.90 -4.44
CA SER A 291 -3.70 13.88 -5.25
C SER A 291 -5.05 14.36 -5.77
N MET A 292 -5.81 15.13 -4.98
CA MET A 292 -7.05 15.76 -5.43
C MET A 292 -6.82 16.78 -6.54
N LEU A 293 -5.75 17.56 -6.45
CA LEU A 293 -5.37 18.49 -7.54
C LEU A 293 -5.07 17.72 -8.83
N ILE A 294 -4.26 16.66 -8.75
CA ILE A 294 -3.94 15.81 -9.89
C ILE A 294 -5.20 15.15 -10.46
N ALA A 295 -6.08 14.62 -9.60
CA ALA A 295 -7.35 14.03 -10.03
C ALA A 295 -8.23 15.05 -10.77
N ASN A 296 -8.32 16.29 -10.29
CA ASN A 296 -9.07 17.35 -10.94
C ASN A 296 -8.48 17.73 -12.31
N ILE A 297 -7.14 17.80 -12.42
CA ILE A 297 -6.46 18.06 -13.70
C ILE A 297 -6.73 16.94 -14.69
N LEU A 298 -6.62 15.68 -14.25
CA LEU A 298 -6.89 14.51 -15.09
C LEU A 298 -8.36 14.46 -15.54
N SER A 299 -9.29 14.74 -14.64
CA SER A 299 -10.71 14.81 -14.96
C SER A 299 -11.02 15.94 -15.95
N TRP A 300 -10.40 17.11 -15.79
CA TRP A 300 -10.53 18.19 -16.75
C TRP A 300 -10.00 17.81 -18.13
N PHE A 301 -8.82 17.17 -18.16
CA PHE A 301 -8.20 16.68 -19.40
C PHE A 301 -9.09 15.65 -20.10
N ASP A 302 -9.63 14.70 -19.36
CA ASP A 302 -10.52 13.66 -19.87
C ASP A 302 -11.78 14.29 -20.49
N THR A 303 -12.47 15.14 -19.73
CA THR A 303 -13.73 15.77 -20.17
C THR A 303 -13.54 16.71 -21.36
N HIS A 304 -12.46 17.51 -21.38
CA HIS A 304 -12.33 18.56 -22.41
C HIS A 304 -11.52 18.09 -23.63
N ILE A 305 -10.55 17.25 -23.42
CA ILE A 305 -9.66 16.81 -24.51
C ILE A 305 -10.10 15.45 -25.05
N VAL A 306 -10.18 14.45 -24.19
CA VAL A 306 -10.52 13.09 -24.66
C VAL A 306 -11.96 13.04 -25.16
N ASP A 307 -12.92 13.42 -24.32
CA ASP A 307 -14.33 13.47 -24.69
C ASP A 307 -14.59 14.48 -25.81
N GLY A 308 -13.88 15.61 -25.81
CA GLY A 308 -13.95 16.60 -26.86
C GLY A 308 -13.54 16.03 -28.24
N ILE A 309 -12.46 15.28 -28.30
CA ILE A 309 -12.00 14.60 -29.52
C ILE A 309 -13.00 13.52 -29.95
N VAL A 310 -13.41 12.66 -29.02
CA VAL A 310 -14.36 11.57 -29.29
C VAL A 310 -15.68 12.11 -29.83
N ASN A 311 -16.24 13.13 -29.17
CA ASN A 311 -17.48 13.77 -29.58
C ASN A 311 -17.33 14.56 -30.89
N GLY A 312 -16.16 15.17 -31.09
CA GLY A 312 -15.81 15.84 -32.34
C GLY A 312 -15.78 14.88 -33.53
N VAL A 313 -15.07 13.75 -33.38
CA VAL A 313 -15.05 12.69 -34.40
C VAL A 313 -16.42 12.10 -34.64
N ALA A 314 -17.18 11.79 -33.59
CA ALA A 314 -18.55 11.30 -33.73
C ALA A 314 -19.47 12.29 -34.47
N THR A 315 -19.32 13.58 -34.20
CA THR A 315 -20.06 14.63 -34.90
C THR A 315 -19.66 14.74 -36.36
N MET A 316 -18.37 14.66 -36.66
CA MET A 316 -17.84 14.67 -38.01
C MET A 316 -18.37 13.48 -38.82
N VAL A 317 -18.31 12.27 -38.27
CA VAL A 317 -18.83 11.05 -38.90
C VAL A 317 -20.34 11.18 -39.16
N ARG A 318 -21.08 11.69 -38.19
CA ARG A 318 -22.51 11.91 -38.31
C ARG A 318 -22.85 12.92 -39.43
N ASN A 319 -22.14 14.02 -39.46
CA ASN A 319 -22.33 15.03 -40.55
C ASN A 319 -21.97 14.44 -41.91
N PHE A 320 -20.93 13.63 -42.00
CA PHE A 320 -20.56 12.94 -43.23
C PHE A 320 -21.62 11.94 -43.66
N ALA A 321 -22.23 11.21 -42.72
CA ALA A 321 -23.36 10.33 -43.01
C ALA A 321 -24.58 11.10 -43.56
N TYR A 322 -24.91 12.28 -43.00
CA TYR A 322 -26.00 13.13 -43.51
C TYR A 322 -25.69 13.64 -44.92
N LEU A 323 -24.46 14.02 -45.23
CA LEU A 323 -24.09 14.43 -46.58
C LEU A 323 -24.23 13.27 -47.58
N ASN A 324 -23.82 12.07 -47.17
CA ASN A 324 -23.92 10.88 -48.00
C ASN A 324 -25.40 10.50 -48.24
N ASP A 325 -26.24 10.54 -47.22
CA ASP A 325 -27.69 10.32 -47.33
C ASP A 325 -28.33 11.35 -48.29
N GLY A 326 -27.91 12.61 -48.12
CA GLY A 326 -28.36 13.69 -49.02
C GLY A 326 -27.97 13.47 -50.49
N PHE A 327 -26.73 13.01 -50.71
CA PHE A 327 -26.24 12.68 -52.04
C PHE A 327 -26.98 11.46 -52.64
N ASP A 328 -27.14 10.42 -51.85
CA ASP A 328 -27.83 9.19 -52.26
C ASP A 328 -29.28 9.50 -52.67
N ARG A 329 -30.01 10.21 -51.83
CA ARG A 329 -31.41 10.56 -52.06
C ARG A 329 -31.62 11.51 -53.28
N ASN A 330 -30.78 12.53 -53.41
CA ASN A 330 -31.00 13.54 -54.44
C ASN A 330 -30.33 13.17 -55.76
N VAL A 331 -29.18 12.51 -55.74
CA VAL A 331 -28.43 12.21 -56.98
C VAL A 331 -28.72 10.77 -57.42
N VAL A 332 -28.48 9.78 -56.55
CA VAL A 332 -28.62 8.39 -56.95
C VAL A 332 -30.09 8.03 -57.18
N ASP A 333 -30.94 8.25 -56.17
CA ASP A 333 -32.37 7.99 -56.28
C ASP A 333 -33.00 8.92 -57.31
N GLY A 334 -32.54 10.17 -57.38
CA GLY A 334 -32.97 11.12 -58.38
C GLY A 334 -32.71 10.63 -59.81
N MET A 335 -31.51 10.11 -60.07
CA MET A 335 -31.14 9.54 -61.41
C MET A 335 -31.96 8.27 -61.70
N VAL A 336 -32.12 7.38 -60.74
CA VAL A 336 -32.97 6.16 -60.89
C VAL A 336 -34.39 6.52 -61.24
N ASN A 337 -34.99 7.46 -60.48
CA ASN A 337 -36.33 7.93 -60.71
C ASN A 337 -36.47 8.66 -62.07
N PHE A 338 -35.48 9.48 -62.44
CA PHE A 338 -35.47 10.12 -63.74
C PHE A 338 -35.39 9.09 -64.87
N THR A 339 -34.54 8.06 -64.76
CA THR A 339 -34.48 7.01 -65.72
C THR A 339 -35.79 6.23 -65.86
N ALA A 340 -36.37 5.87 -64.73
CA ALA A 340 -37.69 5.23 -64.68
C ALA A 340 -38.80 6.12 -65.27
N PHE A 341 -38.79 7.42 -64.98
CA PHE A 341 -39.71 8.38 -65.59
C PHE A 341 -39.54 8.47 -67.10
N THR A 342 -38.29 8.56 -67.57
CA THR A 342 -37.96 8.65 -68.99
C THR A 342 -38.45 7.40 -69.74
N VAL A 343 -38.09 6.23 -69.22
CA VAL A 343 -38.52 4.95 -69.80
C VAL A 343 -40.04 4.81 -69.81
N ASN A 344 -40.70 5.17 -68.72
CA ASN A 344 -42.17 5.09 -68.63
C ASN A 344 -42.84 6.09 -69.59
N THR A 345 -42.31 7.32 -69.66
CA THR A 345 -42.84 8.35 -70.55
C THR A 345 -42.62 7.99 -72.02
N THR A 346 -41.44 7.52 -72.35
CA THR A 346 -41.13 7.03 -73.71
C THR A 346 -41.95 5.81 -74.08
N GLY A 347 -42.13 4.86 -73.15
CA GLY A 347 -43.02 3.76 -73.33
C GLY A 347 -44.46 4.14 -73.53
N ALA A 348 -44.94 5.12 -72.80
CA ALA A 348 -46.30 5.64 -72.99
C ALA A 348 -46.48 6.38 -74.34
N MET A 349 -45.50 7.09 -74.85
CA MET A 349 -45.47 7.69 -76.16
C MET A 349 -45.49 6.62 -77.30
N LEU A 350 -44.59 5.64 -77.14
CA LEU A 350 -44.58 4.51 -78.10
C LEU A 350 -45.90 3.73 -78.14
N ARG A 351 -46.49 3.53 -76.96
CA ARG A 351 -47.82 2.86 -76.86
C ARG A 351 -48.92 3.61 -77.55
N LYS A 352 -48.88 4.97 -77.61
CA LYS A 352 -49.80 5.80 -78.40
C LYS A 352 -49.63 5.59 -79.91
N LEU A 353 -48.41 5.32 -80.37
CA LEU A 353 -48.13 5.01 -81.77
C LEU A 353 -48.62 3.58 -82.16
N GLN A 354 -48.67 2.70 -81.16
CA GLN A 354 -49.23 1.35 -81.33
C GLN A 354 -50.80 1.39 -81.27
N THR A 355 -51.45 1.75 -82.36
CA THR A 355 -52.88 1.86 -82.47
C THR A 355 -53.61 0.50 -82.50
N GLY A 356 -52.89 -0.60 -82.59
CA GLY A 356 -53.42 -1.99 -82.72
C GLY A 356 -54.13 -2.24 -84.02
N LYS A 357 -54.28 -1.29 -84.87
CA LYS A 357 -54.98 -1.42 -86.18
C LYS A 357 -53.91 -1.66 -87.28
N VAL A 358 -53.93 -2.82 -87.89
CA VAL A 358 -53.01 -3.17 -88.99
C VAL A 358 -52.99 -2.17 -90.07
N GLN A 359 -54.16 -1.55 -90.37
CA GLN A 359 -54.25 -0.51 -91.36
C GLN A 359 -53.39 0.73 -91.11
N THR A 360 -53.21 1.17 -89.83
CA THR A 360 -52.39 2.33 -89.47
C THR A 360 -50.92 2.00 -89.70
N TYR A 361 -50.47 0.80 -89.43
CA TYR A 361 -49.08 0.35 -89.66
C TYR A 361 -48.75 0.28 -91.14
N VAL A 362 -49.71 -0.22 -91.97
CA VAL A 362 -49.55 -0.27 -93.42
C VAL A 362 -49.47 1.15 -93.96
N VAL A 363 -50.31 2.06 -93.54
CA VAL A 363 -50.26 3.52 -93.98
C VAL A 363 -48.92 4.13 -93.55
N MET A 364 -48.42 3.90 -92.31
CA MET A 364 -47.17 4.41 -91.88
C MET A 364 -45.97 3.85 -92.69
N LEU A 365 -46.01 2.54 -93.01
CA LEU A 365 -45.01 1.89 -93.85
C LEU A 365 -44.99 2.53 -95.24
N LEU A 366 -46.17 2.73 -95.87
CA LEU A 366 -46.29 3.37 -97.17
C LEU A 366 -45.81 4.81 -97.17
N LEU A 367 -46.10 5.60 -96.12
CA LEU A 367 -45.57 6.91 -95.93
C LEU A 367 -44.08 6.94 -95.76
N ALA A 368 -43.46 5.99 -95.02
CA ALA A 368 -42.01 5.87 -94.82
C ALA A 368 -41.35 5.52 -96.18
N VAL A 369 -41.91 4.58 -96.95
CA VAL A 369 -41.36 4.20 -98.29
C VAL A 369 -41.50 5.35 -99.23
N PHE A 370 -42.60 6.04 -99.21
CA PHE A 370 -42.83 7.25 -100.06
C PHE A 370 -41.88 8.38 -99.67
N GLY A 371 -41.71 8.68 -98.37
CA GLY A 371 -40.74 9.65 -97.90
C GLY A 371 -39.29 9.29 -98.29
N TYR A 372 -38.89 8.00 -98.18
CA TYR A 372 -37.60 7.51 -98.60
C TYR A 372 -37.40 7.69 -100.13
N PHE A 373 -38.45 7.44 -100.93
CA PHE A 373 -38.40 7.59 -102.40
C PHE A 373 -38.29 9.06 -102.77
N VAL A 374 -39.02 9.96 -102.13
CA VAL A 374 -38.91 11.43 -102.35
C VAL A 374 -37.48 11.90 -101.98
N PHE A 375 -36.94 11.43 -100.80
CA PHE A 375 -35.62 11.79 -100.36
C PHE A 375 -34.53 11.29 -101.35
N TYR A 376 -34.71 10.10 -101.87
CA TYR A 376 -33.78 9.50 -102.83
C TYR A 376 -33.82 10.24 -104.16
N ILE A 377 -35.02 10.61 -104.66
CA ILE A 377 -35.18 11.45 -105.96
C ILE A 377 -34.62 12.82 -105.74
N THR A 378 -34.85 13.50 -104.60
CA THR A 378 -34.27 14.82 -104.38
C THR A 378 -32.78 14.77 -104.30
N ARG A 379 -32.17 13.73 -103.81
CA ARG A 379 -30.69 13.50 -103.78
C ARG A 379 -30.12 13.13 -105.16
N LEU A 380 -31.00 12.69 -106.09
CA LEU A 380 -30.57 12.35 -107.48
C LEU A 380 -30.61 13.52 -108.40
N ILE A 381 -31.44 14.53 -108.05
CA ILE A 381 -31.69 15.78 -108.78
C ILE A 381 -30.71 16.87 -108.35
N TYR A 382 -30.25 16.82 -107.12
CA TYR A 382 -29.27 17.74 -106.56
C TYR A 382 -27.98 16.98 -106.23
#